data_95642b055c7c3bbcd88b00a6e15c3df1
#
_entry.id   95642b055c7c3bbcd88b00a6e15c3df1
#
_cell.length_a   1.000
_cell.length_b   1.000
_cell.length_c   1.000
_cell.angle_alpha   90.00
_cell.angle_beta   90.00
_cell.angle_gamma   90.00
#
_symmetry.space_group_name_H-M   'P 1'
#
loop_
_entity.id
_entity.type
_entity.pdbx_description
1 polymer ?
#
loop_
_entity_poly.entity_id
_entity_poly.type
_entity_poly.pdbx_seq_one_letter_code
_entity_poly.pdbx_strand_id
1 'polypeptide(L)'
;MAKNITFNTDARAKLAKGVNTLADAVTVTMGPKGRYVALQRTFGAPTITNDGVSVAKEIELEDNIENMGAQLVKEVATKTNDTVGDGTTTATLLAQAIVNDGLRNVAAGANPLAIRRGIDKAVNAAVAEMKKQAKPVETKEQIASVGTISAGDPEVGEKIAEAMEVVGKDGVITVEDSQTFDITIDTVEGMQFDKGYVSAYFVTDNDRMEAVMKDPYILITDQKISSVQDIMPVLEAVQRAGRGLLIIAEDIDGEALPTLVLSLIHISEPTRRTP
;
A
#
# COMPACT_ATOMS: atom_id res chain seq x y z
N MET A 1 -0.14 -27.71 12.09
CA MET A 1 0.97 -27.42 13.03
C MET A 1 0.42 -27.29 14.44
N ALA A 2 1.09 -27.89 15.45
CA ALA A 2 0.75 -27.68 16.85
C ALA A 2 1.04 -26.20 17.22
N LYS A 3 0.15 -25.59 18.01
CA LYS A 3 0.32 -24.21 18.48
C LYS A 3 1.05 -24.20 19.82
N ASN A 4 2.00 -23.32 19.96
CA ASN A 4 2.68 -23.07 21.23
C ASN A 4 1.85 -22.04 22.03
N ILE A 5 1.54 -22.37 23.29
CA ILE A 5 0.69 -21.53 24.14
C ILE A 5 1.49 -21.05 25.33
N THR A 6 1.59 -19.73 25.48
CA THR A 6 2.33 -19.09 26.60
C THR A 6 1.39 -18.12 27.30
N PHE A 7 1.51 -18.02 28.65
CA PHE A 7 0.58 -17.28 29.49
C PHE A 7 1.28 -16.23 30.36
N ASN A 8 0.50 -15.32 30.91
CA ASN A 8 0.86 -14.41 31.99
C ASN A 8 2.03 -13.44 31.68
N THR A 9 2.90 -13.26 32.65
CA THR A 9 4.03 -12.31 32.60
C THR A 9 5.03 -12.66 31.53
N ASP A 10 5.29 -13.94 31.30
CA ASP A 10 6.30 -14.38 30.30
C ASP A 10 5.85 -14.06 28.89
N ALA A 11 4.58 -14.32 28.57
CA ALA A 11 4.02 -13.96 27.27
C ALA A 11 4.10 -12.44 27.02
N ARG A 12 3.72 -11.64 28.02
CA ARG A 12 3.79 -10.17 27.90
C ARG A 12 5.21 -9.65 27.79
N ALA A 13 6.15 -10.21 28.55
CA ALA A 13 7.56 -9.81 28.52
C ALA A 13 8.18 -10.10 27.14
N LYS A 14 7.92 -11.28 26.55
CA LYS A 14 8.41 -11.64 25.23
C LYS A 14 7.77 -10.79 24.12
N LEU A 15 6.46 -10.55 24.18
CA LEU A 15 5.79 -9.64 23.24
C LEU A 15 6.38 -8.23 23.33
N ALA A 16 6.55 -7.68 24.54
CA ALA A 16 7.16 -6.37 24.75
C ALA A 16 8.59 -6.30 24.20
N LYS A 17 9.37 -7.36 24.40
CA LYS A 17 10.73 -7.44 23.87
C LYS A 17 10.73 -7.38 22.35
N GLY A 18 9.84 -8.12 21.69
CA GLY A 18 9.70 -8.08 20.23
C GLY A 18 9.29 -6.69 19.70
N VAL A 19 8.31 -6.07 20.35
CA VAL A 19 7.91 -4.67 20.06
C VAL A 19 9.10 -3.73 20.16
N ASN A 20 9.84 -3.81 21.26
CA ASN A 20 10.98 -2.92 21.50
C ASN A 20 12.12 -3.18 20.52
N THR A 21 12.45 -4.43 20.24
CA THR A 21 13.55 -4.77 19.31
C THR A 21 13.30 -4.17 17.93
N LEU A 22 12.08 -4.31 17.38
CA LEU A 22 11.75 -3.72 16.09
C LEU A 22 11.73 -2.19 16.17
N ALA A 23 11.04 -1.63 17.16
CA ALA A 23 10.88 -0.18 17.26
C ALA A 23 12.23 0.51 17.49
N ASP A 24 13.12 -0.05 18.29
CA ASP A 24 14.47 0.49 18.54
C ASP A 24 15.30 0.51 17.24
N ALA A 25 15.21 -0.54 16.42
CA ALA A 25 15.89 -0.59 15.14
C ALA A 25 15.37 0.47 14.14
N VAL A 26 14.07 0.72 14.14
CA VAL A 26 13.43 1.72 13.25
C VAL A 26 13.71 3.14 13.76
N THR A 27 13.61 3.39 15.07
CA THR A 27 13.70 4.74 15.63
C THR A 27 15.09 5.38 15.56
N VAL A 28 16.15 4.60 15.29
CA VAL A 28 17.49 5.15 15.04
C VAL A 28 17.55 6.04 13.79
N THR A 29 16.60 5.91 12.89
CA THR A 29 16.50 6.71 11.69
C THR A 29 15.82 8.07 11.91
N MET A 30 15.26 8.31 13.10
CA MET A 30 14.38 9.45 13.37
C MET A 30 15.13 10.75 13.66
N GLY A 31 14.60 11.85 13.11
CA GLY A 31 14.98 13.22 13.46
C GLY A 31 16.32 13.67 12.89
N PRO A 32 16.79 14.88 13.30
CA PRO A 32 18.00 15.50 12.72
C PRO A 32 19.31 14.76 13.04
N LYS A 33 19.30 13.83 13.97
CA LYS A 33 20.41 12.90 14.26
C LYS A 33 20.13 11.49 13.74
N GLY A 34 19.11 11.32 12.92
CA GLY A 34 18.75 10.05 12.31
C GLY A 34 19.92 9.43 11.54
N ARG A 35 20.01 8.11 11.60
CA ARG A 35 21.07 7.34 10.96
C ARG A 35 20.49 6.42 9.91
N TYR A 36 21.33 6.04 8.96
CA TYR A 36 21.02 4.96 8.05
C TYR A 36 21.20 3.61 8.71
N VAL A 37 20.39 2.65 8.34
CA VAL A 37 20.47 1.24 8.75
C VAL A 37 20.97 0.42 7.58
N ALA A 38 21.94 -0.46 7.80
CA ALA A 38 22.39 -1.42 6.81
C ALA A 38 21.63 -2.73 7.00
N LEU A 39 20.87 -3.12 5.98
CA LEU A 39 20.08 -4.34 5.95
C LEU A 39 20.83 -5.41 5.17
N GLN A 40 21.05 -6.56 5.79
CA GLN A 40 21.71 -7.69 5.13
C GLN A 40 20.77 -8.29 4.10
N ARG A 41 21.29 -8.54 2.89
CA ARG A 41 20.57 -9.32 1.86
C ARG A 41 21.14 -10.74 1.77
N THR A 42 20.29 -11.68 1.42
CA THR A 42 20.70 -13.06 1.15
C THR A 42 21.68 -13.15 -0.02
N PHE A 43 21.51 -12.28 -1.03
CA PHE A 43 22.39 -12.16 -2.20
C PHE A 43 22.64 -10.69 -2.52
N GLY A 44 23.89 -10.34 -2.84
CA GLY A 44 24.29 -9.00 -3.20
C GLY A 44 24.79 -8.14 -2.04
N ALA A 45 24.93 -6.84 -2.28
CA ALA A 45 25.38 -5.88 -1.28
C ALA A 45 24.27 -5.56 -0.26
N PRO A 46 24.61 -5.21 0.99
CA PRO A 46 23.62 -4.73 1.96
C PRO A 46 22.87 -3.51 1.45
N THR A 47 21.58 -3.45 1.74
CA THR A 47 20.77 -2.25 1.46
C THR A 47 20.97 -1.25 2.58
N ILE A 48 21.31 -0.01 2.24
CA ILE A 48 21.43 1.09 3.20
C ILE A 48 20.19 1.97 3.05
N THR A 49 19.42 2.11 4.13
CA THR A 49 18.18 2.89 4.11
C THR A 49 17.96 3.61 5.43
N ASN A 50 17.21 4.70 5.39
CA ASN A 50 16.67 5.40 6.56
C ASN A 50 15.13 5.35 6.60
N ASP A 51 14.52 4.65 5.64
CA ASP A 51 13.08 4.48 5.62
C ASP A 51 12.61 3.47 6.67
N GLY A 52 11.73 3.94 7.57
CA GLY A 52 11.27 3.15 8.71
C GLY A 52 10.49 1.90 8.33
N VAL A 53 9.66 1.94 7.28
CA VAL A 53 8.89 0.77 6.86
C VAL A 53 9.78 -0.27 6.20
N SER A 54 10.78 0.14 5.42
CA SER A 54 11.77 -0.77 4.81
C SER A 54 12.58 -1.49 5.89
N VAL A 55 13.02 -0.76 6.93
CA VAL A 55 13.69 -1.38 8.08
C VAL A 55 12.76 -2.36 8.80
N ALA A 56 11.51 -1.95 9.08
CA ALA A 56 10.55 -2.78 9.81
C ALA A 56 10.23 -4.09 9.07
N LYS A 57 10.13 -4.05 7.73
CA LYS A 57 9.80 -5.23 6.91
C LYS A 57 10.86 -6.32 6.96
N GLU A 58 12.13 -5.96 7.10
CA GLU A 58 13.25 -6.90 7.12
C GLU A 58 13.51 -7.53 8.51
N ILE A 59 12.86 -7.04 9.57
CA ILE A 59 13.09 -7.55 10.91
C ILE A 59 12.27 -8.81 11.17
N GLU A 60 12.97 -9.92 11.46
CA GLU A 60 12.43 -11.17 11.93
C GLU A 60 13.22 -11.66 13.12
N LEU A 61 12.55 -12.18 14.16
CA LEU A 61 13.15 -12.64 15.39
C LEU A 61 13.04 -14.16 15.53
N GLU A 62 14.07 -14.80 16.10
CA GLU A 62 14.13 -16.26 16.25
C GLU A 62 13.07 -16.81 17.21
N ASP A 63 12.79 -16.11 18.32
CA ASP A 63 11.73 -16.52 19.24
C ASP A 63 10.35 -16.15 18.64
N ASN A 64 9.51 -17.15 18.43
CA ASN A 64 8.20 -16.96 17.79
C ASN A 64 7.30 -15.96 18.54
N ILE A 65 7.38 -15.85 19.86
CA ILE A 65 6.54 -14.93 20.65
C ILE A 65 7.09 -13.51 20.57
N GLU A 66 8.42 -13.36 20.64
CA GLU A 66 9.07 -12.08 20.38
C GLU A 66 8.76 -11.61 18.95
N ASN A 67 8.85 -12.52 17.98
CA ASN A 67 8.52 -12.20 16.59
C ASN A 67 7.05 -11.77 16.42
N MET A 68 6.10 -12.37 17.14
CA MET A 68 4.71 -11.88 17.14
C MET A 68 4.62 -10.42 17.61
N GLY A 69 5.37 -10.03 18.65
CA GLY A 69 5.47 -8.64 19.10
C GLY A 69 6.02 -7.70 18.02
N ALA A 70 7.08 -8.12 17.34
CA ALA A 70 7.67 -7.40 16.22
C ALA A 70 6.67 -7.27 15.06
N GLN A 71 5.97 -8.33 14.69
CA GLN A 71 4.96 -8.31 13.60
C GLN A 71 3.82 -7.33 13.87
N LEU A 72 3.35 -7.19 15.10
CA LEU A 72 2.32 -6.20 15.46
C LEU A 72 2.79 -4.77 15.18
N VAL A 73 4.03 -4.43 15.45
CA VAL A 73 4.58 -3.10 15.16
C VAL A 73 4.93 -2.94 13.68
N LYS A 74 5.39 -4.01 13.03
CA LYS A 74 5.56 -4.04 11.58
C LYS A 74 4.26 -3.69 10.85
N GLU A 75 3.12 -4.24 11.32
CA GLU A 75 1.80 -3.93 10.75
C GLU A 75 1.45 -2.43 10.91
N VAL A 76 1.80 -1.81 12.05
CA VAL A 76 1.60 -0.36 12.25
C VAL A 76 2.38 0.45 11.20
N ALA A 77 3.66 0.13 10.99
CA ALA A 77 4.48 0.81 9.99
C ALA A 77 3.93 0.61 8.58
N THR A 78 3.59 -0.62 8.21
CA THR A 78 3.04 -0.96 6.89
C THR A 78 1.71 -0.25 6.63
N LYS A 79 0.77 -0.30 7.59
CA LYS A 79 -0.53 0.35 7.45
C LYS A 79 -0.42 1.88 7.35
N THR A 80 0.53 2.49 8.05
CA THR A 80 0.81 3.92 7.93
C THR A 80 1.34 4.24 6.54
N ASN A 81 2.29 3.44 6.05
CA ASN A 81 2.83 3.59 4.69
C ASN A 81 1.73 3.48 3.63
N ASP A 82 0.89 2.46 3.71
CA ASP A 82 -0.16 2.20 2.71
C ASP A 82 -1.26 3.27 2.72
N THR A 83 -1.44 3.96 3.86
CA THR A 83 -2.47 5.00 3.99
C THR A 83 -1.99 6.39 3.57
N VAL A 84 -0.75 6.76 3.95
CA VAL A 84 -0.24 8.14 3.78
C VAL A 84 1.16 8.23 3.19
N GLY A 85 1.88 7.12 3.06
CA GLY A 85 3.22 7.08 2.47
C GLY A 85 4.36 7.64 3.32
N ASP A 86 4.06 8.27 4.46
CA ASP A 86 5.04 8.93 5.32
C ASP A 86 4.70 8.77 6.81
N GLY A 87 5.66 9.09 7.70
CA GLY A 87 5.45 9.03 9.14
C GLY A 87 5.56 7.64 9.77
N THR A 88 6.07 6.65 9.07
CA THR A 88 6.17 5.25 9.52
C THR A 88 7.03 5.10 10.76
N THR A 89 8.15 5.81 10.85
CA THR A 89 9.04 5.83 12.03
C THR A 89 8.33 6.43 13.24
N THR A 90 7.61 7.55 13.05
CA THR A 90 6.83 8.20 14.12
C THR A 90 5.72 7.28 14.63
N ALA A 91 4.98 6.63 13.74
CA ALA A 91 3.93 5.68 14.09
C ALA A 91 4.48 4.49 14.90
N THR A 92 5.64 3.96 14.49
CA THR A 92 6.35 2.88 15.17
C THR A 92 6.75 3.29 16.60
N LEU A 93 7.33 4.49 16.76
CA LEU A 93 7.72 5.03 18.09
C LEU A 93 6.51 5.23 18.99
N LEU A 94 5.42 5.79 18.46
CA LEU A 94 4.18 5.98 19.22
C LEU A 94 3.57 4.64 19.65
N ALA A 95 3.56 3.64 18.76
CA ALA A 95 3.10 2.30 19.08
C ALA A 95 3.92 1.68 20.23
N GLN A 96 5.25 1.77 20.17
CA GLN A 96 6.15 1.32 21.22
C GLN A 96 5.84 2.00 22.56
N ALA A 97 5.70 3.32 22.57
CA ALA A 97 5.42 4.08 23.77
C ALA A 97 4.08 3.69 24.41
N ILE A 98 3.02 3.60 23.59
CA ILE A 98 1.68 3.22 24.04
C ILE A 98 1.67 1.78 24.61
N VAL A 99 2.33 0.84 23.92
CA VAL A 99 2.41 -0.55 24.37
C VAL A 99 3.17 -0.65 25.69
N ASN A 100 4.34 -0.01 25.80
CA ASN A 100 5.17 -0.06 27.02
C ASN A 100 4.46 0.57 28.22
N ASP A 101 3.82 1.72 28.05
CA ASP A 101 3.07 2.37 29.13
C ASP A 101 1.80 1.57 29.48
N GLY A 102 1.11 1.02 28.49
CA GLY A 102 -0.02 0.14 28.71
C GLY A 102 0.36 -1.11 29.51
N LEU A 103 1.42 -1.80 29.12
CA LEU A 103 1.90 -3.00 29.81
C LEU A 103 2.38 -2.69 31.23
N ARG A 104 3.01 -1.54 31.46
CA ARG A 104 3.42 -1.08 32.82
C ARG A 104 2.20 -0.89 33.71
N ASN A 105 1.14 -0.27 33.22
CA ASN A 105 -0.09 -0.08 33.95
C ASN A 105 -0.81 -1.42 34.23
N VAL A 106 -0.85 -2.33 33.26
CA VAL A 106 -1.40 -3.68 33.44
C VAL A 106 -0.61 -4.44 34.52
N ALA A 107 0.72 -4.36 34.52
CA ALA A 107 1.55 -4.98 35.53
C ALA A 107 1.30 -4.39 36.94
N ALA A 108 0.94 -3.11 37.03
CA ALA A 108 0.53 -2.46 38.28
C ALA A 108 -0.92 -2.79 38.70
N GLY A 109 -1.63 -3.66 37.98
CA GLY A 109 -2.97 -4.13 38.34
C GLY A 109 -4.13 -3.34 37.70
N ALA A 110 -3.86 -2.43 36.78
CA ALA A 110 -4.93 -1.71 36.07
C ALA A 110 -5.70 -2.64 35.12
N ASN A 111 -6.99 -2.37 34.99
CA ASN A 111 -7.87 -3.15 34.11
C ASN A 111 -7.55 -2.87 32.62
N PRO A 112 -7.13 -3.89 31.83
CA PRO A 112 -6.75 -3.71 30.42
C PRO A 112 -7.88 -3.11 29.55
N LEU A 113 -9.13 -3.48 29.81
CA LEU A 113 -10.29 -2.93 29.06
C LEU A 113 -10.53 -1.46 29.39
N ALA A 114 -10.23 -1.03 30.61
CA ALA A 114 -10.31 0.38 30.99
C ALA A 114 -9.18 1.18 30.32
N ILE A 115 -7.97 0.64 30.26
CA ILE A 115 -6.83 1.24 29.54
C ILE A 115 -7.19 1.40 28.07
N ARG A 116 -7.72 0.36 27.41
CA ARG A 116 -8.13 0.43 26.00
C ARG A 116 -9.12 1.58 25.76
N ARG A 117 -10.18 1.66 26.57
CA ARG A 117 -11.15 2.77 26.47
C ARG A 117 -10.52 4.14 26.69
N GLY A 118 -9.51 4.22 27.56
CA GLY A 118 -8.75 5.44 27.78
C GLY A 118 -7.92 5.84 26.56
N ILE A 119 -7.23 4.87 25.94
CA ILE A 119 -6.47 5.07 24.71
C ILE A 119 -7.38 5.54 23.58
N ASP A 120 -8.54 4.90 23.37
CA ASP A 120 -9.50 5.28 22.33
C ASP A 120 -9.96 6.75 22.50
N LYS A 121 -10.28 7.16 23.73
CA LYS A 121 -10.66 8.55 24.02
C LYS A 121 -9.52 9.53 23.75
N ALA A 122 -8.31 9.19 24.18
CA ALA A 122 -7.13 10.04 23.99
C ALA A 122 -6.80 10.20 22.50
N VAL A 123 -6.83 9.11 21.73
CA VAL A 123 -6.59 9.10 20.29
C VAL A 123 -7.62 9.97 19.57
N ASN A 124 -8.91 9.80 19.88
CA ASN A 124 -9.96 10.60 19.25
C ASN A 124 -9.80 12.10 19.54
N ALA A 125 -9.43 12.47 20.77
CA ALA A 125 -9.19 13.85 21.14
C ALA A 125 -7.94 14.42 20.44
N ALA A 126 -6.85 13.65 20.38
CA ALA A 126 -5.61 14.05 19.71
C ALA A 126 -5.83 14.22 18.20
N VAL A 127 -6.51 13.27 17.54
CA VAL A 127 -6.83 13.35 16.11
C VAL A 127 -7.71 14.58 15.80
N ALA A 128 -8.72 14.84 16.64
CA ALA A 128 -9.58 16.01 16.47
C ALA A 128 -8.79 17.32 16.57
N GLU A 129 -7.82 17.41 17.49
CA GLU A 129 -6.98 18.59 17.65
C GLU A 129 -5.95 18.73 16.51
N MET A 130 -5.32 17.63 16.08
CA MET A 130 -4.40 17.64 14.93
C MET A 130 -5.12 18.09 13.65
N LYS A 131 -6.37 17.66 13.42
CA LYS A 131 -7.15 18.13 12.27
C LYS A 131 -7.42 19.63 12.28
N LYS A 132 -7.57 20.26 13.45
CA LYS A 132 -7.71 21.73 13.55
C LYS A 132 -6.42 22.47 13.24
N GLN A 133 -5.28 21.86 13.58
CA GLN A 133 -3.96 22.45 13.36
C GLN A 133 -3.42 22.19 11.94
N ALA A 134 -3.98 21.21 11.24
CA ALA A 134 -3.58 20.85 9.88
C ALA A 134 -3.83 22.02 8.93
N LYS A 135 -2.84 22.32 8.10
CA LYS A 135 -2.93 23.34 7.05
C LYS A 135 -3.05 22.63 5.72
N PRO A 136 -4.00 23.02 4.85
CA PRO A 136 -4.10 22.46 3.51
C PRO A 136 -2.84 22.83 2.70
N VAL A 137 -2.39 21.90 1.87
CA VAL A 137 -1.30 22.10 0.92
C VAL A 137 -1.94 22.43 -0.44
N GLU A 138 -1.74 23.66 -0.91
CA GLU A 138 -2.44 24.19 -2.09
C GLU A 138 -1.49 24.72 -3.16
N THR A 139 -0.33 25.27 -2.75
CA THR A 139 0.62 25.91 -3.69
C THR A 139 1.73 24.95 -4.10
N LYS A 140 2.32 25.20 -5.27
CA LYS A 140 3.46 24.43 -5.80
C LYS A 140 4.63 24.40 -4.82
N GLU A 141 4.95 25.53 -4.19
CA GLU A 141 6.04 25.61 -3.22
C GLU A 141 5.76 24.78 -1.95
N GLN A 142 4.49 24.70 -1.54
CA GLN A 142 4.10 23.85 -0.41
C GLN A 142 4.22 22.38 -0.79
N ILE A 143 3.80 21.99 -1.99
CA ILE A 143 3.94 20.62 -2.50
C ILE A 143 5.41 20.26 -2.59
N ALA A 144 6.25 21.13 -3.17
CA ALA A 144 7.69 20.92 -3.25
C ALA A 144 8.32 20.75 -1.86
N SER A 145 7.90 21.55 -0.88
CA SER A 145 8.38 21.46 0.50
C SER A 145 8.03 20.12 1.16
N VAL A 146 6.80 19.63 0.96
CA VAL A 146 6.38 18.30 1.46
C VAL A 146 7.18 17.19 0.78
N GLY A 147 7.30 17.23 -0.54
CA GLY A 147 8.10 16.28 -1.31
C GLY A 147 9.57 16.27 -0.87
N THR A 148 10.16 17.44 -0.65
CA THR A 148 11.55 17.59 -0.16
C THR A 148 11.74 16.97 1.22
N ILE A 149 10.79 17.16 2.13
CA ILE A 149 10.88 16.57 3.48
C ILE A 149 10.78 15.05 3.42
N SER A 150 9.86 14.52 2.63
CA SER A 150 9.65 13.07 2.50
C SER A 150 10.80 12.37 1.78
N ALA A 151 11.30 12.97 0.69
CA ALA A 151 12.41 12.39 -0.08
C ALA A 151 13.80 12.66 0.55
N GLY A 152 13.91 13.69 1.39
CA GLY A 152 15.19 14.19 1.90
C GLY A 152 16.04 14.90 0.83
N ASP A 153 15.45 15.24 -0.33
CA ASP A 153 16.10 15.82 -1.48
C ASP A 153 15.24 16.94 -2.08
N PRO A 154 15.76 18.19 -2.18
CA PRO A 154 15.02 19.30 -2.77
C PRO A 154 14.72 19.11 -4.26
N GLU A 155 15.61 18.49 -5.03
CA GLU A 155 15.42 18.27 -6.47
C GLU A 155 14.24 17.33 -6.72
N VAL A 156 14.14 16.24 -5.95
CA VAL A 156 13.00 15.32 -5.99
C VAL A 156 11.71 16.04 -5.62
N GLY A 157 11.73 16.88 -4.57
CA GLY A 157 10.58 17.65 -4.15
C GLY A 157 10.07 18.63 -5.23
N GLU A 158 10.97 19.30 -5.91
CA GLU A 158 10.64 20.19 -7.03
C GLU A 158 10.05 19.43 -8.21
N LYS A 159 10.64 18.27 -8.56
CA LYS A 159 10.13 17.39 -9.64
C LYS A 159 8.74 16.84 -9.35
N ILE A 160 8.47 16.44 -8.11
CA ILE A 160 7.12 16.01 -7.69
C ILE A 160 6.12 17.16 -7.83
N ALA A 161 6.49 18.36 -7.41
CA ALA A 161 5.61 19.53 -7.53
C ALA A 161 5.34 19.91 -9.01
N GLU A 162 6.34 19.78 -9.87
CA GLU A 162 6.22 19.97 -11.31
C GLU A 162 5.28 18.91 -11.93
N ALA A 163 5.46 17.64 -11.60
CA ALA A 163 4.59 16.56 -12.04
C ALA A 163 3.13 16.77 -11.58
N MET A 164 2.93 17.16 -10.31
CA MET A 164 1.61 17.44 -9.75
C MET A 164 0.91 18.62 -10.46
N GLU A 165 1.66 19.62 -10.93
CA GLU A 165 1.12 20.73 -11.70
C GLU A 165 0.59 20.26 -13.07
N VAL A 166 1.24 19.27 -13.67
CA VAL A 166 0.84 18.71 -14.97
C VAL A 166 -0.37 17.78 -14.84
N VAL A 167 -0.34 16.84 -13.87
CA VAL A 167 -1.40 15.83 -13.73
C VAL A 167 -2.58 16.29 -12.87
N GLY A 168 -2.42 17.36 -12.10
CA GLY A 168 -3.45 17.85 -11.19
C GLY A 168 -3.51 17.09 -9.87
N LYS A 169 -4.41 17.55 -8.96
CA LYS A 169 -4.52 17.01 -7.58
C LYS A 169 -5.00 15.56 -7.52
N ASP A 170 -5.73 15.12 -8.51
CA ASP A 170 -6.29 13.76 -8.60
C ASP A 170 -5.45 12.84 -9.51
N GLY A 171 -4.35 13.37 -10.04
CA GLY A 171 -3.43 12.61 -10.89
C GLY A 171 -2.59 11.62 -10.10
N VAL A 172 -2.23 10.51 -10.75
CA VAL A 172 -1.35 9.50 -10.18
C VAL A 172 0.10 9.81 -10.58
N ILE A 173 1.00 9.82 -9.61
CA ILE A 173 2.44 9.95 -9.81
C ILE A 173 3.08 8.65 -9.35
N THR A 174 3.80 7.98 -10.23
CA THR A 174 4.62 6.80 -9.94
C THR A 174 6.09 7.15 -10.07
N VAL A 175 6.93 6.45 -9.31
CA VAL A 175 8.39 6.60 -9.36
C VAL A 175 8.99 5.29 -9.84
N GLU A 176 9.78 5.35 -10.89
CA GLU A 176 10.43 4.19 -11.50
C GLU A 176 11.94 4.46 -11.64
N ASP A 177 12.73 3.38 -11.68
CA ASP A 177 14.15 3.47 -11.91
C ASP A 177 14.43 3.91 -13.36
N SER A 178 15.18 5.00 -13.53
CA SER A 178 15.60 5.49 -14.84
C SER A 178 16.90 4.81 -15.28
N GLN A 179 17.08 4.69 -16.60
CA GLN A 179 18.35 4.29 -17.20
C GLN A 179 19.31 5.48 -17.43
N THR A 180 18.85 6.70 -17.15
CA THR A 180 19.62 7.94 -17.22
C THR A 180 20.09 8.40 -15.85
N PHE A 181 21.04 9.34 -15.79
CA PHE A 181 21.55 9.88 -14.54
C PHE A 181 20.67 11.01 -13.98
N ASP A 182 19.78 11.55 -14.80
CA ASP A 182 18.92 12.69 -14.44
C ASP A 182 17.53 12.21 -14.06
N ILE A 183 16.86 13.00 -13.18
CA ILE A 183 15.44 12.80 -12.83
C ILE A 183 14.60 13.41 -13.95
N THR A 184 13.89 12.56 -14.70
CA THR A 184 12.98 12.98 -15.77
C THR A 184 11.51 12.82 -15.34
N ILE A 185 10.63 13.63 -15.96
CA ILE A 185 9.18 13.50 -15.79
C ILE A 185 8.62 13.08 -17.14
N ASP A 186 8.02 11.89 -17.16
CA ASP A 186 7.29 11.40 -18.32
C ASP A 186 5.78 11.46 -18.01
N THR A 187 5.02 12.08 -18.90
CA THR A 187 3.58 12.23 -18.73
C THR A 187 2.84 11.33 -19.69
N VAL A 188 1.94 10.53 -19.17
CA VAL A 188 1.06 9.65 -19.95
C VAL A 188 -0.38 10.14 -19.78
N GLU A 189 -1.10 10.33 -20.90
CA GLU A 189 -2.54 10.60 -20.85
C GLU A 189 -3.28 9.31 -20.50
N GLY A 190 -3.98 9.30 -19.37
CA GLY A 190 -4.68 8.13 -18.87
C GLY A 190 -4.17 7.69 -17.49
N MET A 191 -4.26 6.40 -17.20
CA MET A 191 -3.80 5.81 -15.95
C MET A 191 -2.94 4.58 -16.24
N GLN A 192 -1.76 4.51 -15.64
CA GLN A 192 -0.91 3.34 -15.68
C GLN A 192 -1.16 2.47 -14.45
N PHE A 193 -1.30 1.15 -14.65
CA PHE A 193 -1.49 0.18 -13.58
C PHE A 193 -0.27 -0.73 -13.48
N ASP A 194 0.12 -1.08 -12.26
CA ASP A 194 1.22 -2.02 -12.00
C ASP A 194 0.87 -3.47 -12.39
N LYS A 195 -0.43 -3.78 -12.45
CA LYS A 195 -0.94 -5.09 -12.84
C LYS A 195 -1.62 -4.99 -14.20
N GLY A 196 -1.21 -5.87 -15.10
CA GLY A 196 -1.83 -6.00 -16.40
C GLY A 196 -3.13 -6.83 -16.38
N TYR A 197 -3.48 -7.39 -17.52
CA TYR A 197 -4.67 -8.23 -17.66
C TYR A 197 -4.56 -9.52 -16.82
N VAL A 198 -5.69 -9.97 -16.29
CA VAL A 198 -5.77 -11.15 -15.40
C VAL A 198 -5.44 -12.46 -16.12
N SER A 199 -5.50 -12.48 -17.46
CA SER A 199 -5.15 -13.63 -18.29
C SER A 199 -4.60 -13.19 -19.63
N ALA A 200 -3.56 -13.87 -20.12
CA ALA A 200 -2.98 -13.62 -21.44
C ALA A 200 -3.98 -13.83 -22.61
N TYR A 201 -5.08 -14.53 -22.37
CA TYR A 201 -6.14 -14.69 -23.37
C TYR A 201 -6.92 -13.40 -23.66
N PHE A 202 -6.77 -12.34 -22.87
CA PHE A 202 -7.36 -11.04 -23.12
C PHE A 202 -6.54 -10.16 -24.09
N VAL A 203 -5.38 -10.63 -24.54
CA VAL A 203 -4.58 -9.93 -25.55
C VAL A 203 -5.32 -9.90 -26.87
N THR A 204 -5.47 -8.70 -27.44
CA THR A 204 -6.13 -8.49 -28.75
C THR A 204 -5.11 -8.37 -29.89
N ASP A 205 -3.88 -7.94 -29.58
CA ASP A 205 -2.73 -7.86 -30.50
C ASP A 205 -1.58 -8.73 -29.98
N ASN A 206 -1.43 -9.91 -30.55
CA ASN A 206 -0.43 -10.89 -30.13
C ASN A 206 1.01 -10.46 -30.46
N ASP A 207 1.20 -9.63 -31.49
CA ASP A 207 2.54 -9.19 -31.90
C ASP A 207 3.12 -8.18 -30.90
N ARG A 208 2.26 -7.35 -30.34
CA ARG A 208 2.62 -6.33 -29.35
C ARG A 208 2.30 -6.75 -27.92
N MET A 209 1.62 -7.88 -27.72
CA MET A 209 1.12 -8.32 -26.42
C MET A 209 0.26 -7.25 -25.73
N GLU A 210 -0.60 -6.60 -26.49
CA GLU A 210 -1.49 -5.52 -26.03
C GLU A 210 -2.95 -5.93 -26.11
N ALA A 211 -3.77 -5.39 -25.19
CA ALA A 211 -5.22 -5.44 -25.25
C ALA A 211 -5.75 -4.05 -25.58
N VAL A 212 -6.06 -3.79 -26.85
CA VAL A 212 -6.52 -2.49 -27.32
C VAL A 212 -8.03 -2.51 -27.51
N MET A 213 -8.73 -1.64 -26.82
CA MET A 213 -10.17 -1.46 -26.93
C MET A 213 -10.49 -0.02 -27.35
N LYS A 214 -11.36 0.13 -28.35
CA LYS A 214 -11.84 1.44 -28.80
C LYS A 214 -13.13 1.78 -28.07
N ASP A 215 -13.13 2.89 -27.34
CA ASP A 215 -14.32 3.46 -26.70
C ASP A 215 -15.11 2.43 -25.82
N PRO A 216 -14.43 1.68 -24.92
CA PRO A 216 -15.07 0.66 -24.11
C PRO A 216 -15.95 1.26 -23.01
N TYR A 217 -16.94 0.49 -22.54
CA TYR A 217 -17.52 0.73 -21.23
C TYR A 217 -16.53 0.30 -20.15
N ILE A 218 -16.55 0.97 -19.00
CA ILE A 218 -15.67 0.67 -17.87
C ILE A 218 -16.53 0.28 -16.67
N LEU A 219 -16.33 -0.94 -16.17
CA LEU A 219 -16.90 -1.43 -14.91
C LEU A 219 -15.80 -1.38 -13.85
N ILE A 220 -16.04 -0.62 -12.79
CA ILE A 220 -15.11 -0.50 -11.65
C ILE A 220 -15.81 -1.07 -10.41
N THR A 221 -15.16 -2.02 -9.73
CA THR A 221 -15.65 -2.61 -8.49
C THR A 221 -14.49 -2.95 -7.57
N ASP A 222 -14.71 -2.83 -6.27
CA ASP A 222 -13.83 -3.27 -5.19
C ASP A 222 -14.09 -4.72 -4.76
N GLN A 223 -14.96 -5.42 -5.49
CA GLN A 223 -15.32 -6.81 -5.20
C GLN A 223 -14.54 -7.77 -6.09
N LYS A 224 -14.33 -8.97 -5.56
CA LYS A 224 -13.87 -10.11 -6.32
C LYS A 224 -15.05 -10.70 -7.13
N ILE A 225 -14.84 -10.92 -8.42
CA ILE A 225 -15.85 -11.47 -9.33
C ILE A 225 -15.55 -12.96 -9.53
N SER A 226 -16.33 -13.82 -8.90
CA SER A 226 -16.20 -15.29 -9.02
C SER A 226 -17.32 -15.93 -9.82
N SER A 227 -18.49 -15.28 -9.93
CA SER A 227 -19.64 -15.74 -10.69
C SER A 227 -20.02 -14.76 -11.80
N VAL A 228 -20.31 -15.26 -12.98
CA VAL A 228 -20.80 -14.45 -14.12
C VAL A 228 -22.15 -13.83 -13.83
N GLN A 229 -22.95 -14.45 -12.97
CA GLN A 229 -24.28 -13.95 -12.60
C GLN A 229 -24.22 -12.57 -11.95
N ASP A 230 -23.14 -12.26 -11.22
CA ASP A 230 -22.97 -10.97 -10.54
C ASP A 230 -22.83 -9.80 -11.51
N ILE A 231 -22.29 -10.05 -12.71
CA ILE A 231 -22.04 -9.05 -13.74
C ILE A 231 -22.95 -9.22 -14.97
N MET A 232 -23.84 -10.20 -14.99
CA MET A 232 -24.72 -10.51 -16.12
C MET A 232 -25.51 -9.30 -16.62
N PRO A 233 -26.14 -8.47 -15.75
CA PRO A 233 -26.86 -7.30 -16.21
C PRO A 233 -25.99 -6.28 -16.98
N VAL A 234 -24.72 -6.16 -16.58
CA VAL A 234 -23.73 -5.29 -17.23
C VAL A 234 -23.35 -5.88 -18.59
N LEU A 235 -23.06 -7.18 -18.64
CA LEU A 235 -22.71 -7.87 -19.88
C LEU A 235 -23.82 -7.78 -20.93
N GLU A 236 -25.08 -7.97 -20.54
CA GLU A 236 -26.22 -7.81 -21.43
C GLU A 236 -26.37 -6.37 -21.97
N ALA A 237 -26.16 -5.37 -21.12
CA ALA A 237 -26.23 -3.97 -21.54
C ALA A 237 -25.13 -3.62 -22.54
N VAL A 238 -23.89 -4.08 -22.27
CA VAL A 238 -22.73 -3.86 -23.13
C VAL A 238 -22.91 -4.57 -24.49
N GLN A 239 -23.40 -5.82 -24.46
CA GLN A 239 -23.69 -6.58 -25.68
C GLN A 239 -24.74 -5.88 -26.56
N ARG A 240 -25.81 -5.35 -25.97
CA ARG A 240 -26.83 -4.58 -26.71
C ARG A 240 -26.26 -3.29 -27.35
N ALA A 241 -25.28 -2.70 -26.67
CA ALA A 241 -24.62 -1.48 -27.15
C ALA A 241 -23.55 -1.76 -28.23
N GLY A 242 -23.10 -2.99 -28.38
CA GLY A 242 -22.07 -3.40 -29.35
C GLY A 242 -20.69 -2.81 -29.11
N ARG A 243 -20.37 -2.50 -27.86
CA ARG A 243 -19.08 -1.91 -27.43
C ARG A 243 -18.29 -2.89 -26.58
N GLY A 244 -16.97 -2.67 -26.44
CA GLY A 244 -16.14 -3.43 -25.54
C GLY A 244 -16.42 -3.10 -24.07
N LEU A 245 -16.02 -3.97 -23.17
CA LEU A 245 -16.08 -3.77 -21.72
C LEU A 245 -14.70 -3.96 -21.11
N LEU A 246 -14.21 -2.95 -20.40
CA LEU A 246 -13.06 -3.03 -19.52
C LEU A 246 -13.56 -3.23 -18.08
N ILE A 247 -13.09 -4.28 -17.42
CA ILE A 247 -13.42 -4.56 -16.03
C ILE A 247 -12.20 -4.29 -15.15
N ILE A 248 -12.35 -3.43 -14.17
CA ILE A 248 -11.36 -3.16 -13.11
C ILE A 248 -11.96 -3.66 -11.80
N ALA A 249 -11.43 -4.76 -11.29
CA ALA A 249 -11.91 -5.44 -10.09
C ALA A 249 -10.74 -5.83 -9.20
N GLU A 250 -11.01 -6.15 -7.93
CA GLU A 250 -9.97 -6.66 -7.02
C GLU A 250 -9.36 -7.95 -7.55
N ASP A 251 -10.20 -8.88 -8.01
CA ASP A 251 -9.77 -10.13 -8.66
C ASP A 251 -10.92 -10.72 -9.50
N ILE A 252 -10.57 -11.57 -10.48
CA ILE A 252 -11.54 -12.33 -11.28
C ILE A 252 -11.10 -13.79 -11.30
N ASP A 253 -11.91 -14.68 -10.72
CA ASP A 253 -11.61 -16.10 -10.68
C ASP A 253 -12.85 -17.01 -10.94
N GLY A 254 -12.74 -18.28 -10.53
CA GLY A 254 -13.84 -19.24 -10.61
C GLY A 254 -14.37 -19.42 -12.03
N GLU A 255 -15.70 -19.48 -12.16
CA GLU A 255 -16.38 -19.64 -13.45
C GLU A 255 -16.47 -18.35 -14.29
N ALA A 256 -16.23 -17.20 -13.66
CA ALA A 256 -16.29 -15.90 -14.35
C ALA A 256 -15.16 -15.75 -15.36
N LEU A 257 -13.94 -16.11 -15.01
CA LEU A 257 -12.77 -15.93 -15.87
C LEU A 257 -12.86 -16.70 -17.19
N PRO A 258 -13.12 -18.03 -17.22
CA PRO A 258 -13.27 -18.75 -18.49
C PRO A 258 -14.43 -18.23 -19.34
N THR A 259 -15.54 -17.84 -18.73
CA THR A 259 -16.70 -17.32 -19.44
C THR A 259 -16.41 -15.98 -20.11
N LEU A 260 -15.70 -15.08 -19.43
CA LEU A 260 -15.28 -13.80 -20.02
C LEU A 260 -14.28 -14.01 -21.17
N VAL A 261 -13.35 -14.94 -21.04
CA VAL A 261 -12.40 -15.30 -22.12
C VAL A 261 -13.16 -15.83 -23.34
N LEU A 262 -14.12 -16.76 -23.13
CA LEU A 262 -14.94 -17.29 -24.21
C LEU A 262 -15.82 -16.22 -24.90
N SER A 263 -16.34 -15.26 -24.15
CA SER A 263 -17.12 -14.15 -24.71
C SER A 263 -16.31 -13.28 -25.67
N LEU A 264 -15.01 -13.10 -25.38
CA LEU A 264 -14.09 -12.34 -26.22
C LEU A 264 -13.87 -13.01 -27.59
N ILE A 265 -13.76 -14.35 -27.61
CA ILE A 265 -13.58 -15.13 -28.83
C ILE A 265 -14.82 -15.05 -29.75
N HIS A 266 -16.01 -14.94 -29.19
CA HIS A 266 -17.25 -14.84 -29.97
C HIS A 266 -17.52 -13.46 -30.57
N ILE A 267 -16.92 -12.39 -30.01
CA ILE A 267 -17.07 -11.01 -30.52
C ILE A 267 -16.08 -10.73 -31.67
N SER A 268 -15.00 -11.50 -31.78
CA SER A 268 -13.94 -11.29 -32.77
C SER A 268 -14.13 -12.04 -34.08
N GLU A 269 -15.12 -12.92 -34.22
CA GLU A 269 -15.42 -13.56 -35.52
C GLU A 269 -16.35 -12.65 -36.35
N PRO A 270 -15.86 -12.06 -37.46
CA PRO A 270 -16.76 -11.47 -38.42
C PRO A 270 -17.61 -12.58 -39.06
N THR A 271 -18.91 -12.56 -38.86
CA THR A 271 -19.84 -13.40 -39.57
C THR A 271 -19.59 -13.24 -41.09
N ARG A 272 -18.83 -14.14 -41.69
CA ARG A 272 -18.82 -14.33 -43.13
C ARG A 272 -20.25 -14.75 -43.54
N ARG A 273 -21.03 -13.80 -43.98
CA ARG A 273 -22.14 -14.10 -44.85
C ARG A 273 -21.55 -14.59 -46.15
N THR A 274 -21.60 -15.86 -46.40
CA THR A 274 -21.48 -16.42 -47.76
C THR A 274 -22.75 -16.09 -48.54
N PRO A 275 -22.64 -15.84 -49.85
CA PRO A 275 -23.73 -15.39 -50.71
C PRO A 275 -24.78 -16.47 -50.90
#